data_f7b6380f7f7dbd0ec12a2763223039eb
#
_entry.id   f7b6380f7f7dbd0ec12a2763223039eb
#
_cell.length_a   1.000
_cell.length_b   1.000
_cell.length_c   1.000
_cell.angle_alpha   90.00
_cell.angle_beta   90.00
_cell.angle_gamma   90.00
#
_symmetry.space_group_name_H-M   'P 1'
#
loop_
_entity.id
_entity.type
_entity.pdbx_description
1 polymer ?
#
loop_
_entity_poly.entity_id
_entity_poly.type
_entity_poly.pdbx_seq_one_letter_code
_entity_poly.pdbx_strand_id
1 'polypeptide(L)'
;MDIKLEASSDGRPFVWAIAVGQGEQSELLALTDENSERNFIPVFITREDGLQGMGRLASVGAPGGEVQAMPLDDLADQAFEAGLGILVLDKEGRILGEFTEEDQSNLEDKGEDQSG
;
A
#
# COMPACT_ATOMS: atom_id res chain seq x y z
N MET A 1 8.46 -7.78 -7.35
CA MET A 1 8.69 -7.40 -5.93
C MET A 1 8.78 -8.66 -5.09
N ASP A 2 9.87 -8.80 -4.34
CA ASP A 2 10.14 -10.04 -3.59
C ASP A 2 9.64 -10.01 -2.15
N ILE A 3 8.81 -9.06 -1.82
CA ILE A 3 8.30 -8.91 -0.46
C ILE A 3 7.16 -9.89 -0.23
N LYS A 4 7.26 -10.64 0.84
CA LYS A 4 6.24 -11.62 1.18
C LYS A 4 5.09 -10.93 1.90
N LEU A 5 3.90 -10.99 1.30
CA LEU A 5 2.72 -10.35 1.84
C LEU A 5 1.79 -11.37 2.50
N GLU A 6 0.98 -10.90 3.44
CA GLU A 6 -0.07 -11.70 4.02
C GLU A 6 -1.18 -11.89 2.97
N ALA A 7 -1.88 -13.00 3.07
CA ALA A 7 -2.98 -13.31 2.17
C ALA A 7 -4.24 -13.62 2.96
N SER A 8 -5.38 -13.25 2.39
CA SER A 8 -6.68 -13.56 2.97
C SER A 8 -6.97 -15.06 2.79
N SER A 9 -8.07 -15.53 3.37
CA SER A 9 -8.42 -16.95 3.32
C SER A 9 -8.64 -17.46 1.90
N ASP A 10 -8.96 -16.59 0.96
CA ASP A 10 -9.11 -16.95 -0.45
C ASP A 10 -7.81 -16.83 -1.24
N GLY A 11 -6.70 -16.57 -0.56
CA GLY A 11 -5.40 -16.51 -1.21
C GLY A 11 -5.03 -15.16 -1.81
N ARG A 12 -5.86 -14.14 -1.64
CA ARG A 12 -5.56 -12.80 -2.18
C ARG A 12 -4.58 -12.07 -1.26
N PRO A 13 -3.49 -11.52 -1.82
CA PRO A 13 -2.57 -10.75 -1.00
C PRO A 13 -3.22 -9.44 -0.55
N PHE A 14 -2.90 -9.01 0.66
CA PHE A 14 -3.37 -7.74 1.18
C PHE A 14 -2.26 -6.99 1.89
N VAL A 15 -2.44 -5.70 2.02
CA VAL A 15 -1.51 -4.80 2.70
C VAL A 15 -2.30 -3.93 3.67
N TRP A 16 -1.56 -3.22 4.51
CA TRP A 16 -2.16 -2.32 5.50
C TRP A 16 -1.90 -0.89 5.07
N ALA A 17 -2.96 -0.14 4.79
CA ALA A 17 -2.89 1.26 4.37
C ALA A 17 -3.43 2.14 5.49
N ILE A 18 -3.19 3.44 5.38
CA ILE A 18 -3.66 4.41 6.38
C ILE A 18 -4.84 5.15 5.79
N ALA A 19 -6.00 5.08 6.45
CA ALA A 19 -7.18 5.83 6.07
C ALA A 19 -7.25 7.09 6.94
N VAL A 20 -7.39 8.25 6.29
CA VAL A 20 -7.51 9.53 6.99
C VAL A 20 -8.90 10.10 6.75
N GLY A 21 -9.40 10.89 7.70
CA GLY A 21 -10.76 11.42 7.63
C GLY A 21 -11.73 10.60 8.47
N GLN A 22 -13.01 10.86 8.31
CA GLN A 22 -14.05 10.21 9.11
C GLN A 22 -15.20 9.74 8.23
N GLY A 23 -15.67 8.54 8.52
CA GLY A 23 -16.87 8.00 7.88
C GLY A 23 -16.72 7.93 6.38
N GLU A 24 -17.71 8.41 5.66
CA GLU A 24 -17.73 8.38 4.21
C GLU A 24 -16.69 9.30 3.57
N GLN A 25 -16.11 10.21 4.37
CA GLN A 25 -15.10 11.13 3.88
C GLN A 25 -13.69 10.63 4.13
N SER A 26 -13.53 9.39 4.56
CA SER A 26 -12.20 8.84 4.76
C SER A 26 -11.56 8.56 3.40
N GLU A 27 -10.26 8.84 3.31
CA GLU A 27 -9.47 8.62 2.11
C GLU A 27 -8.18 7.94 2.51
N LEU A 28 -7.57 7.25 1.55
CA LEU A 28 -6.26 6.66 1.79
C LEU A 28 -5.21 7.77 1.83
N LEU A 29 -4.30 7.66 2.79
CA LEU A 29 -3.20 8.60 2.88
C LEU A 29 -2.33 8.49 1.63
N ALA A 30 -2.06 9.63 1.01
CA ALA A 30 -1.12 9.74 -0.09
C ALA A 30 -0.07 10.77 0.29
N LEU A 31 1.17 10.49 -0.04
CA LEU A 31 2.30 11.36 0.27
C LEU A 31 3.01 11.75 -1.01
N THR A 32 3.76 12.85 -0.97
CA THR A 32 4.54 13.31 -2.11
C THR A 32 6.02 13.06 -1.83
N ASP A 33 6.69 12.43 -2.79
CA ASP A 33 8.13 12.29 -2.74
C ASP A 33 8.74 13.57 -3.30
N GLU A 34 9.40 14.35 -2.45
CA GLU A 34 9.95 15.65 -2.84
C GLU A 34 11.02 15.53 -3.93
N ASN A 35 11.73 14.43 -3.96
CA ASN A 35 12.82 14.24 -4.93
C ASN A 35 12.31 13.97 -6.33
N SER A 36 11.24 13.20 -6.47
CA SER A 36 10.71 12.81 -7.77
C SER A 36 9.42 13.53 -8.12
N GLU A 37 8.88 14.30 -7.19
CA GLU A 37 7.59 14.98 -7.34
C GLU A 37 6.43 14.01 -7.62
N ARG A 38 6.61 12.74 -7.27
CA ARG A 38 5.57 11.73 -7.46
C ARG A 38 4.78 11.55 -6.17
N ASN A 39 3.49 11.31 -6.35
CA ASN A 39 2.62 10.99 -5.23
C ASN A 39 2.52 9.47 -5.09
N PHE A 40 2.43 9.00 -3.86
CA PHE A 40 2.36 7.57 -3.60
C PHE A 40 1.51 7.29 -2.36
N ILE A 41 1.01 6.06 -2.28
CA ILE A 41 0.27 5.57 -1.12
C ILE A 41 1.22 4.67 -0.34
N PRO A 42 1.53 5.01 0.94
CA PRO A 42 2.35 4.12 1.77
C PRO A 42 1.53 2.95 2.26
N VAL A 43 2.09 1.75 2.18
CA VAL A 43 1.46 0.54 2.68
C VAL A 43 2.46 -0.25 3.52
N PHE A 44 1.93 -1.12 4.37
CA PHE A 44 2.74 -1.90 5.31
C PHE A 44 2.35 -3.37 5.19
N ILE A 45 3.28 -4.24 5.55
CA ILE A 45 3.09 -5.68 5.41
C ILE A 45 2.18 -6.23 6.52
N THR A 46 2.33 -5.70 7.75
CA THR A 46 1.53 -6.12 8.89
C THR A 46 0.83 -4.94 9.52
N ARG A 47 -0.22 -5.22 10.28
CA ARG A 47 -0.94 -4.18 11.02
C ARG A 47 -0.02 -3.47 12.00
N GLU A 48 0.82 -4.23 12.69
CA GLU A 48 1.75 -3.67 13.67
C GLU A 48 2.75 -2.72 13.01
N ASP A 49 3.31 -3.11 11.87
CA ASP A 49 4.20 -2.24 11.12
C ASP A 49 3.48 -0.98 10.69
N GLY A 50 2.21 -1.11 10.30
CA GLY A 50 1.39 0.04 9.92
C GLY A 50 1.18 1.01 11.06
N LEU A 51 0.88 0.50 12.25
CA LEU A 51 0.68 1.34 13.42
C LEU A 51 1.96 2.10 13.80
N GLN A 52 3.09 1.42 13.79
CA GLN A 52 4.37 2.06 14.10
C GLN A 52 4.80 3.02 13.00
N GLY A 53 4.64 2.60 11.74
CA GLY A 53 4.98 3.44 10.60
C GLY A 53 4.13 4.70 10.54
N MET A 54 2.85 4.58 10.84
CA MET A 54 1.97 5.75 10.91
C MET A 54 2.48 6.75 11.94
N GLY A 55 2.94 6.28 13.10
CA GLY A 55 3.52 7.16 14.11
C GLY A 55 4.78 7.87 13.60
N ARG A 56 5.62 7.15 12.86
CA ARG A 56 6.82 7.76 12.27
C ARG A 56 6.47 8.81 11.24
N LEU A 57 5.49 8.53 10.37
CA LEU A 57 5.06 9.50 9.38
C LEU A 57 4.44 10.73 10.04
N ALA A 58 3.68 10.54 11.12
CA ALA A 58 3.09 11.65 11.85
C ALA A 58 4.16 12.56 12.44
N SER A 59 5.29 12.00 12.84
CA SER A 59 6.38 12.80 13.42
C SER A 59 7.03 13.73 12.39
N VAL A 60 6.85 13.47 11.10
CA VAL A 60 7.35 14.35 10.04
C VAL A 60 6.22 15.12 9.34
N GLY A 61 5.06 15.20 9.98
CA GLY A 61 3.98 16.06 9.54
C GLY A 61 2.84 15.39 8.78
N ALA A 62 2.90 14.10 8.56
CA ALA A 62 1.78 13.42 7.89
C ALA A 62 0.58 13.31 8.83
N PRO A 63 -0.66 13.40 8.29
CA PRO A 63 -1.84 13.24 9.14
C PRO A 63 -1.95 11.81 9.66
N GLY A 64 -2.40 11.68 10.90
CA GLY A 64 -2.72 10.39 11.46
C GLY A 64 -4.08 9.90 11.01
N GLY A 65 -4.33 8.63 11.15
CA GLY A 65 -5.58 8.05 10.74
C GLY A 65 -5.73 6.65 11.32
N GLU A 66 -6.35 5.78 10.54
CA GLU A 66 -6.60 4.40 10.94
C GLU A 66 -5.92 3.44 9.97
N VAL A 67 -5.24 2.44 10.53
CA VAL A 67 -4.58 1.42 9.72
C VAL A 67 -5.62 0.37 9.33
N GLN A 68 -5.79 0.14 8.04
CA GLN A 68 -6.81 -0.77 7.50
C GLN A 68 -6.21 -1.74 6.52
N ALA A 69 -6.66 -3.00 6.57
CA ALA A 69 -6.25 -4.00 5.60
C ALA A 69 -6.99 -3.77 4.28
N MET A 70 -6.28 -3.88 3.18
CA MET A 70 -6.88 -3.75 1.85
C MET A 70 -6.29 -4.79 0.91
N PRO A 71 -7.13 -5.45 0.08
CA PRO A 71 -6.58 -6.30 -0.97
C PRO A 71 -5.67 -5.47 -1.88
N LEU A 72 -4.49 -6.00 -2.16
CA LEU A 72 -3.48 -5.26 -2.92
C LEU A 72 -3.95 -4.94 -4.33
N ASP A 73 -4.65 -5.86 -4.98
CA ASP A 73 -5.13 -5.63 -6.34
C ASP A 73 -6.17 -4.51 -6.40
N ASP A 74 -7.07 -4.45 -5.41
CA ASP A 74 -8.07 -3.37 -5.35
C ASP A 74 -7.38 -2.02 -5.10
N LEU A 75 -6.41 -2.00 -4.19
CA LEU A 75 -5.67 -0.79 -3.91
C LEU A 75 -4.89 -0.34 -5.15
N ALA A 76 -4.28 -1.29 -5.86
CA ALA A 76 -3.51 -0.99 -7.05
C ALA A 76 -4.38 -0.38 -8.14
N ASP A 77 -5.60 -0.92 -8.34
CA ASP A 77 -6.52 -0.36 -9.32
C ASP A 77 -6.84 1.11 -9.02
N GLN A 78 -7.13 1.40 -7.74
CA GLN A 78 -7.44 2.77 -7.34
C GLN A 78 -6.24 3.70 -7.47
N ALA A 79 -5.08 3.24 -7.03
CA ALA A 79 -3.87 4.07 -7.06
C ALA A 79 -3.44 4.39 -8.48
N PHE A 80 -3.34 3.38 -9.32
CA PHE A 80 -2.84 3.58 -10.68
C PHE A 80 -3.82 4.39 -11.52
N GLU A 81 -5.12 4.19 -11.31
CA GLU A 81 -6.13 5.01 -12.00
C GLU A 81 -5.99 6.49 -11.63
N ALA A 82 -5.62 6.76 -10.37
CA ALA A 82 -5.42 8.13 -9.90
C ALA A 82 -4.02 8.68 -10.21
N GLY A 83 -3.16 7.88 -10.82
CA GLY A 83 -1.79 8.31 -11.12
C GLY A 83 -0.86 8.25 -9.93
N LEU A 84 -1.21 7.45 -8.91
CA LEU A 84 -0.41 7.33 -7.70
C LEU A 84 0.45 6.06 -7.75
N GLY A 85 1.61 6.10 -7.08
CA GLY A 85 2.40 4.90 -6.87
C GLY A 85 2.02 4.23 -5.56
N ILE A 86 2.57 3.05 -5.31
CA ILE A 86 2.39 2.33 -4.05
C ILE A 86 3.77 1.98 -3.54
N LEU A 87 4.11 2.48 -2.35
CA LEU A 87 5.39 2.16 -1.72
C LEU A 87 5.15 1.30 -0.48
N VAL A 88 5.88 0.20 -0.38
CA VAL A 88 5.82 -0.67 0.78
C VAL A 88 6.89 -0.20 1.76
N LEU A 89 6.47 0.13 2.96
CA LEU A 89 7.34 0.66 4.00
C LEU A 89 7.46 -0.32 5.17
N ASP A 90 8.55 -0.20 5.91
CA ASP A 90 8.70 -0.94 7.15
C ASP A 90 8.16 -0.10 8.33
N LYS A 91 8.26 -0.64 9.52
CA LYS A 91 7.75 0.01 10.73
C LYS A 91 8.45 1.34 11.06
N GLU A 92 9.60 1.58 10.46
CA GLU A 92 10.34 2.81 10.65
C GLU A 92 10.10 3.82 9.54
N GLY A 93 9.25 3.46 8.56
CA GLY A 93 8.95 4.32 7.45
C GLY A 93 9.96 4.24 6.30
N ARG A 94 10.82 3.24 6.32
CA ARG A 94 11.80 3.04 5.24
C ARG A 94 11.16 2.29 4.09
N ILE A 95 11.56 2.64 2.88
CA ILE A 95 11.00 2.00 1.68
C ILE A 95 11.60 0.60 1.51
N LEU A 96 10.74 -0.40 1.51
CA LEU A 96 11.14 -1.77 1.22
C LEU A 96 11.04 -2.08 -0.27
N GLY A 97 10.10 -1.45 -0.96
CA GLY A 97 9.93 -1.64 -2.39
C GLY A 97 8.76 -0.85 -2.92
N GLU A 98 8.62 -0.89 -4.24
CA GLU A 98 7.49 -0.23 -4.91
C GLU A 98 6.67 -1.30 -5.64
N PHE A 99 5.36 -1.24 -5.49
CA PHE A 99 4.45 -2.11 -6.23
C PHE A 99 4.01 -1.37 -7.48
N THR A 100 4.39 -1.86 -8.66
CA THR A 100 4.16 -1.20 -9.93
C THR A 100 3.00 -1.83 -10.69
N GLU A 101 2.59 -1.19 -11.78
CA GLU A 101 1.56 -1.76 -12.66
C GLU A 101 2.01 -3.09 -13.25
N GLU A 102 3.30 -3.24 -13.50
CA GLU A 102 3.84 -4.51 -13.98
C GLU A 102 3.68 -5.60 -12.92
N ASP A 103 3.90 -5.28 -11.65
CA ASP A 103 3.69 -6.22 -10.56
C ASP A 103 2.23 -6.63 -10.45
N GLN A 104 1.31 -5.71 -10.70
CA GLN A 104 -0.12 -6.02 -10.70
C GLN A 104 -0.47 -6.99 -11.83
N SER A 105 0.07 -6.75 -13.01
CA SER A 105 -0.14 -7.66 -14.14
C SER A 105 0.36 -9.06 -13.83
N ASN A 106 1.49 -9.17 -13.13
CA ASN A 106 2.02 -10.47 -12.74
C ASN A 106 1.11 -11.19 -11.75
N LEU A 107 0.44 -10.45 -10.86
CA LEU A 107 -0.52 -11.04 -9.95
C LEU A 107 -1.72 -11.63 -10.70
N GLU A 108 -2.21 -10.90 -11.70
CA GLU A 108 -3.35 -11.34 -12.50
C GLU A 108 -2.97 -12.52 -13.39
N ASP A 109 -1.79 -12.45 -14.00
CA ASP A 109 -1.31 -13.49 -14.91
C ASP A 109 -0.95 -14.78 -14.18
N LYS A 110 -0.66 -14.70 -12.92
CA LYS A 110 -0.21 -15.85 -12.15
C LYS A 110 -1.24 -16.99 -12.17
N GLY A 111 -2.51 -16.65 -12.20
CA GLY A 111 -3.56 -17.64 -12.30
C GLY A 111 -3.59 -18.30 -13.67
N GLU A 112 -3.24 -17.59 -14.72
CA GLU A 112 -3.23 -18.10 -16.07
C GLU A 112 -2.02 -18.98 -16.33
N ASP A 113 -0.88 -18.65 -15.75
CA ASP A 113 0.33 -19.44 -15.92
C ASP A 113 0.15 -20.87 -15.44
N GLN A 114 -0.69 -21.07 -14.47
CA GLN A 114 -0.93 -22.40 -13.93
C GLN A 114 -1.75 -23.27 -14.86
N SER A 115 -2.43 -22.67 -15.80
CA SER A 115 -3.24 -23.40 -16.77
C SER A 115 -2.44 -23.77 -17.99
N GLY A 116 -1.28 -23.20 -18.14
CA GLY A 116 -0.42 -23.44 -19.27
C GLY A 116 0.46 -24.67 -19.14
#